data_c35216fca1c85daf45d6f5738e10c7e8
#
_entry.id   c35216fca1c85daf45d6f5738e10c7e8
#
_cell.length_a   1.000
_cell.length_b   1.000
_cell.length_c   1.000
_cell.angle_alpha   90.00
_cell.angle_beta   90.00
_cell.angle_gamma   90.00
#
_symmetry.space_group_name_H-M   'P 1'
#
loop_
_entity.id
_entity.type
_entity.pdbx_description
1 polymer ?
#
loop_
_entity_poly.entity_id
_entity_poly.type
_entity_poly.pdbx_seq_one_letter_code
_entity_poly.pdbx_strand_id
1 'polypeptide(L)'
;YACVAYLKDIAINAERSETLLFPSLTKQKTDWHILASTSVKLAEKINADAILVLTRSGFTANLISLAKPKLPVFAVTNDSDTHSRLSICSSVQNIHLRFQKNHEKTIESAFLEIKKNFNFKKNSKFVVISGVFSDIYADAIQVRFLN
;
A
#
# COMPACT_ATOMS: atom_id res chain seq x y z
N TYR A 1 1.00 31.23 0.13
CA TYR A 1 1.77 30.22 -0.62
C TYR A 1 3.12 29.90 0.05
N ALA A 2 3.89 30.89 0.52
CA ALA A 2 5.21 30.67 1.15
C ALA A 2 5.15 29.75 2.37
N CYS A 3 4.17 29.91 3.27
CA CYS A 3 4.02 29.07 4.45
C CYS A 3 3.79 27.59 4.11
N VAL A 4 2.99 27.31 3.08
CA VAL A 4 2.72 25.92 2.64
C VAL A 4 3.98 25.29 2.05
N ALA A 5 4.74 26.05 1.25
CA ALA A 5 6.02 25.59 0.71
C ALA A 5 7.02 25.27 1.82
N TYR A 6 7.13 26.14 2.81
CA TYR A 6 8.02 25.95 3.95
C TYR A 6 7.63 24.72 4.80
N LEU A 7 6.34 24.51 5.06
CA LEU A 7 5.85 23.32 5.76
C LEU A 7 6.12 22.03 4.96
N LYS A 8 5.96 22.08 3.64
CA LYS A 8 6.31 20.98 2.76
C LYS A 8 7.80 20.62 2.85
N ASP A 9 8.68 21.62 2.83
CA ASP A 9 10.13 21.39 2.92
C ASP A 9 10.51 20.80 4.29
N ILE A 10 9.90 21.26 5.38
CA ILE A 10 10.06 20.67 6.71
C ILE A 10 9.63 19.21 6.72
N ALA A 11 8.45 18.91 6.17
CA ALA A 11 7.91 17.54 6.11
C ALA A 11 8.85 16.62 5.31
N ILE A 12 9.30 17.05 4.13
CA ILE A 12 10.23 16.27 3.29
C ILE A 12 11.55 16.00 4.02
N ASN A 13 12.10 17.00 4.73
CA ASN A 13 13.32 16.83 5.49
C ASN A 13 13.14 15.89 6.70
N ALA A 14 12.00 15.98 7.38
CA ALA A 14 11.66 15.07 8.47
C ALA A 14 11.50 13.62 7.99
N GLU A 15 10.87 13.41 6.83
CA GLU A 15 10.68 12.08 6.22
C GLU A 15 12.00 11.43 5.78
N ARG A 16 13.01 12.24 5.42
CA ARG A 16 14.36 11.77 5.07
C ARG A 16 15.21 11.39 6.27
N SER A 17 14.81 11.82 7.46
CA SER A 17 15.52 11.52 8.69
C SER A 17 15.33 10.07 9.11
N GLU A 18 16.38 9.27 9.15
CA GLU A 18 16.35 7.88 9.61
C GLU A 18 16.04 7.73 11.11
N THR A 19 16.07 8.83 11.85
CA THR A 19 15.96 8.86 13.31
C THR A 19 14.54 8.66 13.85
N LEU A 20 13.52 8.74 13.00
CA LEU A 20 12.14 8.46 13.40
C LEU A 20 11.82 6.96 13.27
N LEU A 21 12.58 6.12 13.93
CA LEU A 21 12.16 4.78 14.27
C LEU A 21 11.03 4.94 15.30
N PHE A 22 9.79 5.07 14.82
CA PHE A 22 8.66 4.89 15.73
C PHE A 22 8.79 3.52 16.35
N PRO A 23 8.76 3.43 17.70
CA PRO A 23 8.74 2.12 18.33
C PRO A 23 7.63 1.32 17.66
N SER A 24 8.03 0.21 17.05
CA SER A 24 7.10 -0.70 16.40
C SER A 24 5.83 -0.76 17.24
N LEU A 25 4.67 -0.78 16.61
CA LEU A 25 3.36 -0.95 17.23
C LEU A 25 3.27 -2.32 17.96
N THR A 26 4.20 -2.55 18.89
CA THR A 26 4.54 -3.85 19.45
C THR A 26 3.57 -4.32 20.51
N LYS A 27 2.54 -3.53 20.88
CA LYS A 27 1.63 -3.92 21.97
C LYS A 27 0.34 -4.63 21.54
N GLN A 28 -0.02 -4.60 20.25
CA GLN A 28 -1.16 -5.39 19.76
C GLN A 28 -0.72 -6.19 18.51
N LYS A 29 -0.09 -7.31 18.75
CA LYS A 29 0.28 -8.26 17.68
C LYS A 29 -0.92 -9.12 17.33
N THR A 30 -1.87 -8.55 16.61
CA THR A 30 -2.86 -9.36 15.90
C THR A 30 -2.23 -9.90 14.62
N ASP A 31 -2.77 -10.98 14.09
CA ASP A 31 -2.30 -11.62 12.85
C ASP A 31 -2.19 -10.62 11.69
N TRP A 32 -3.10 -9.65 11.64
CA TRP A 32 -3.12 -8.59 10.64
C TRP A 32 -1.91 -7.65 10.70
N HIS A 33 -1.45 -7.31 11.89
CA HIS A 33 -0.24 -6.50 12.06
C HIS A 33 0.99 -7.28 11.62
N ILE A 34 1.02 -8.58 11.94
CA ILE A 34 2.12 -9.48 11.53
C ILE A 34 2.13 -9.61 10.01
N LEU A 35 0.97 -9.84 9.39
CA LEU A 35 0.84 -9.95 7.94
C LEU A 35 1.29 -8.67 7.25
N ALA A 36 0.82 -7.50 7.69
CA ALA A 36 1.20 -6.22 7.11
C ALA A 36 2.71 -5.95 7.24
N SER A 37 3.28 -6.14 8.43
CA SER A 37 4.71 -5.93 8.65
C SER A 37 5.58 -6.93 7.89
N THR A 38 5.13 -8.18 7.76
CA THR A 38 5.82 -9.22 6.99
C THR A 38 5.78 -8.91 5.50
N SER A 39 4.66 -8.40 4.99
CA SER A 39 4.52 -8.00 3.59
C SER A 39 5.49 -6.89 3.21
N VAL A 40 5.67 -5.89 4.07
CA VAL A 40 6.63 -4.80 3.85
C VAL A 40 8.05 -5.36 3.85
N LYS A 41 8.41 -6.16 4.86
CA LYS A 41 9.73 -6.81 4.94
C LYS A 41 10.01 -7.73 3.75
N LEU A 42 8.98 -8.46 3.29
CA LEU A 42 9.09 -9.31 2.09
C LEU A 42 9.39 -8.44 0.88
N ALA A 43 8.60 -7.37 0.66
CA ALA A 43 8.76 -6.48 -0.48
C ALA A 43 10.16 -5.85 -0.53
N GLU A 44 10.68 -5.42 0.60
CA GLU A 44 12.05 -4.87 0.70
C GLU A 44 13.13 -5.93 0.43
N LYS A 45 12.99 -7.13 1.02
CA LYS A 45 13.99 -8.21 0.84
C LYS A 45 14.07 -8.75 -0.58
N ILE A 46 12.96 -8.81 -1.29
CA ILE A 46 12.95 -9.28 -2.69
C ILE A 46 13.20 -8.16 -3.70
N ASN A 47 13.48 -6.94 -3.23
CA ASN A 47 13.61 -5.73 -4.05
C ASN A 47 12.41 -5.58 -4.98
N ALA A 48 11.21 -5.58 -4.40
CA ALA A 48 9.99 -5.29 -5.15
C ALA A 48 9.96 -3.81 -5.55
N ASP A 49 9.29 -3.50 -6.65
CA ASP A 49 9.14 -2.13 -7.14
C ASP A 49 8.00 -1.38 -6.42
N ALA A 50 7.00 -2.14 -5.95
CA ALA A 50 5.86 -1.58 -5.22
C ALA A 50 5.08 -2.66 -4.44
N ILE A 51 4.18 -2.16 -3.58
CA ILE A 51 3.19 -2.99 -2.87
C ILE A 51 1.81 -2.64 -3.41
N LEU A 52 1.00 -3.65 -3.74
CA LEU A 52 -0.40 -3.51 -4.13
C LEU A 52 -1.30 -4.09 -3.04
N VAL A 53 -2.22 -3.29 -2.53
CA VAL A 53 -3.15 -3.69 -1.46
C VAL A 53 -4.58 -3.57 -1.95
N LEU A 54 -5.31 -4.67 -1.97
CA LEU A 54 -6.76 -4.63 -2.16
C LEU A 54 -7.43 -4.51 -0.79
N THR A 55 -8.20 -3.45 -0.59
CA THR A 55 -8.85 -3.17 0.70
C THR A 55 -10.22 -2.55 0.50
N ARG A 56 -11.21 -2.97 1.30
CA ARG A 56 -12.54 -2.35 1.31
C ARG A 56 -12.63 -1.22 2.34
N SER A 57 -12.16 -1.49 3.55
CA SER A 57 -12.22 -0.55 4.68
C SER A 57 -11.00 0.36 4.82
N GLY A 58 -9.92 0.09 4.07
CA GLY A 58 -8.65 0.79 4.21
C GLY A 58 -7.75 0.28 5.35
N PHE A 59 -8.24 -0.67 6.16
CA PHE A 59 -7.53 -1.13 7.36
C PHE A 59 -6.14 -1.67 7.04
N THR A 60 -6.02 -2.60 6.09
CA THR A 60 -4.73 -3.19 5.70
C THR A 60 -3.78 -2.16 5.11
N ALA A 61 -4.29 -1.24 4.27
CA ALA A 61 -3.48 -0.17 3.69
C ALA A 61 -2.93 0.77 4.77
N ASN A 62 -3.75 1.07 5.79
CA ASN A 62 -3.33 1.88 6.93
C ASN A 62 -2.22 1.18 7.74
N LEU A 63 -2.36 -0.13 8.03
CA LEU A 63 -1.33 -0.90 8.74
C LEU A 63 -0.01 -0.92 7.96
N ILE A 64 -0.06 -1.04 6.64
CA ILE A 64 1.14 -0.99 5.80
C ILE A 64 1.76 0.40 5.80
N SER A 65 0.96 1.45 5.70
CA SER A 65 1.43 2.84 5.82
C SER A 65 2.15 3.10 7.15
N LEU A 66 1.61 2.58 8.26
CA LEU A 66 2.22 2.68 9.58
C LEU A 66 3.58 1.95 9.68
N ALA A 67 3.80 0.91 8.88
CA ALA A 67 5.08 0.22 8.78
C ALA A 67 6.14 1.03 8.00
N LYS A 68 5.76 2.19 7.44
CA LYS A 68 6.64 3.12 6.70
C LYS A 68 7.50 2.43 5.63
N PRO A 69 6.88 1.76 4.65
CA PRO A 69 7.62 1.13 3.57
C PRO A 69 8.43 2.17 2.78
N LYS A 70 9.63 1.81 2.38
CA LYS A 70 10.46 2.62 1.46
C LYS A 70 9.99 2.55 0.01
N LEU A 71 9.00 1.71 -0.27
CA LEU A 71 8.42 1.45 -1.59
C LEU A 71 7.06 2.15 -1.71
N PRO A 72 6.65 2.55 -2.92
CA PRO A 72 5.31 3.05 -3.13
C PRO A 72 4.26 1.96 -2.85
N VAL A 73 3.17 2.34 -2.19
CA VAL A 73 2.05 1.47 -1.87
C VAL A 73 0.84 1.91 -2.67
N PHE A 74 0.27 1.01 -3.46
CA PHE A 74 -0.97 1.23 -4.19
C PHE A 74 -2.12 0.56 -3.44
N ALA A 75 -3.01 1.37 -2.88
CA ALA A 75 -4.20 0.88 -2.20
C ALA A 75 -5.41 0.98 -3.14
N VAL A 76 -5.96 -0.16 -3.49
CA VAL A 76 -7.13 -0.27 -4.36
C VAL A 76 -8.36 -0.54 -3.51
N THR A 77 -9.38 0.29 -3.67
CA THR A 77 -10.65 0.15 -2.97
C THR A 77 -11.83 0.40 -3.92
N ASN A 78 -12.97 -0.21 -3.62
CA ASN A 78 -14.24 0.03 -4.32
C ASN A 78 -15.17 0.99 -3.55
N ASP A 79 -14.71 1.51 -2.42
CA ASP A 79 -15.46 2.42 -1.57
C ASP A 79 -14.90 3.84 -1.65
N SER A 80 -15.73 4.81 -1.99
CA SER A 80 -15.34 6.21 -2.20
C SER A 80 -14.87 6.90 -0.92
N ASP A 81 -15.50 6.56 0.21
CA ASP A 81 -15.13 7.17 1.51
C ASP A 81 -13.77 6.65 1.98
N THR A 82 -13.54 5.35 1.80
CA THR A 82 -12.23 4.74 2.05
C THR A 82 -11.16 5.32 1.14
N HIS A 83 -11.46 5.51 -0.15
CA HIS A 83 -10.55 6.16 -1.09
C HIS A 83 -10.15 7.56 -0.59
N SER A 84 -11.12 8.36 -0.17
CA SER A 84 -10.86 9.71 0.36
C SER A 84 -10.03 9.69 1.65
N ARG A 85 -10.32 8.77 2.58
CA ARG A 85 -9.57 8.62 3.83
C ARG A 85 -8.13 8.17 3.61
N LEU A 86 -7.88 7.31 2.64
CA LEU A 86 -6.52 6.82 2.33
C LEU A 86 -5.61 7.91 1.75
N SER A 87 -6.16 9.03 1.26
CA SER A 87 -5.38 10.16 0.72
C SER A 87 -4.49 10.83 1.77
N ILE A 88 -4.76 10.65 3.06
CA ILE A 88 -3.93 11.19 4.15
C ILE A 88 -2.86 10.19 4.64
N CYS A 89 -2.88 8.95 4.14
CA CYS A 89 -1.91 7.94 4.53
C CYS A 89 -0.57 8.19 3.84
N SER A 90 0.51 8.21 4.61
CA SER A 90 1.86 8.36 4.07
C SER A 90 2.23 7.19 3.15
N SER A 91 2.94 7.49 2.07
CA SER A 91 3.42 6.51 1.07
C SER A 91 2.34 5.73 0.33
N VAL A 92 1.05 6.08 0.48
CA VAL A 92 -0.07 5.40 -0.15
C VAL A 92 -0.59 6.20 -1.34
N GLN A 93 -0.63 5.55 -2.50
CA GLN A 93 -1.33 6.02 -3.70
C GLN A 93 -2.66 5.26 -3.78
N ASN A 94 -3.76 5.95 -3.62
CA ASN A 94 -5.08 5.35 -3.61
C ASN A 94 -5.69 5.28 -5.02
N ILE A 95 -6.27 4.14 -5.35
CA ILE A 95 -6.93 3.88 -6.62
C ILE A 95 -8.37 3.44 -6.33
N HIS A 96 -9.35 4.16 -6.89
CA HIS A 96 -10.74 3.74 -6.82
C HIS A 96 -11.06 2.82 -7.99
N LEU A 97 -11.42 1.56 -7.71
CA LEU A 97 -11.72 0.55 -8.73
C LEU A 97 -12.83 -0.37 -8.26
N ARG A 98 -13.80 -0.64 -9.14
CA ARG A 98 -14.86 -1.61 -8.83
C ARG A 98 -14.28 -3.02 -8.73
N PHE A 99 -14.48 -3.67 -7.59
CA PHE A 99 -14.07 -5.05 -7.39
C PHE A 99 -14.95 -6.00 -8.21
N GLN A 100 -14.30 -6.94 -8.86
CA GLN A 100 -14.97 -8.00 -9.61
C GLN A 100 -15.22 -9.23 -8.72
N LYS A 101 -16.15 -10.10 -9.10
CA LYS A 101 -16.39 -11.36 -8.38
C LYS A 101 -15.14 -12.26 -8.32
N ASN A 102 -14.32 -12.20 -9.36
CA ASN A 102 -13.04 -12.90 -9.41
C ASN A 102 -11.93 -11.94 -8.95
N HIS A 103 -11.28 -12.29 -7.84
CA HIS A 103 -10.16 -11.51 -7.27
C HIS A 103 -9.02 -11.32 -8.26
N GLU A 104 -8.70 -12.35 -9.07
CA GLU A 104 -7.64 -12.26 -10.09
C GLU A 104 -7.93 -11.15 -11.10
N LYS A 105 -9.15 -11.05 -11.58
CA LYS A 105 -9.57 -9.98 -12.50
C LYS A 105 -9.50 -8.59 -11.86
N THR A 106 -9.72 -8.51 -10.55
CA THR A 106 -9.56 -7.23 -9.82
C THR A 106 -8.08 -6.83 -9.77
N ILE A 107 -7.19 -7.78 -9.51
CA ILE A 107 -5.72 -7.57 -9.52
C ILE A 107 -5.26 -7.15 -10.92
N GLU A 108 -5.70 -7.84 -11.97
CA GLU A 108 -5.37 -7.49 -13.36
C GLU A 108 -5.84 -6.07 -13.72
N SER A 109 -7.08 -5.71 -13.33
CA SER A 109 -7.61 -4.37 -13.55
C SER A 109 -6.81 -3.30 -12.79
N ALA A 110 -6.37 -3.60 -11.56
CA ALA A 110 -5.51 -2.72 -10.78
C ALA A 110 -4.14 -2.52 -11.45
N PHE A 111 -3.53 -3.59 -11.97
CA PHE A 111 -2.29 -3.50 -12.71
C PHE A 111 -2.43 -2.68 -14.00
N LEU A 112 -3.54 -2.82 -14.72
CA LEU A 112 -3.80 -1.99 -15.91
C LEU A 112 -3.89 -0.51 -15.56
N GLU A 113 -4.56 -0.17 -14.44
CA GLU A 113 -4.68 1.22 -13.99
C GLU A 113 -3.33 1.77 -13.52
N ILE A 114 -2.54 0.97 -12.80
CA ILE A 114 -1.17 1.34 -12.38
C ILE A 114 -0.29 1.58 -13.61
N LYS A 115 -0.31 0.68 -14.58
CA LYS A 115 0.48 0.79 -15.82
C LYS A 115 0.13 2.05 -16.62
N LYS A 116 -1.14 2.44 -16.63
CA LYS A 116 -1.63 3.62 -17.34
C LYS A 116 -1.18 4.94 -16.70
N ASN A 117 -1.19 4.98 -15.37
CA ASN A 117 -0.98 6.22 -14.61
C ASN A 117 0.45 6.37 -14.07
N PHE A 118 1.22 5.29 -14.01
CA PHE A 118 2.56 5.27 -13.41
C PHE A 118 3.55 4.56 -14.33
N ASN A 119 4.75 5.11 -14.44
CA ASN A 119 5.81 4.62 -15.32
C ASN A 119 6.57 3.41 -14.74
N PHE A 120 5.90 2.27 -14.60
CA PHE A 120 6.57 1.02 -14.25
C PHE A 120 7.09 0.30 -15.52
N LYS A 121 8.26 -0.31 -15.39
CA LYS A 121 8.83 -1.12 -16.45
C LYS A 121 8.05 -2.44 -16.60
N LYS A 122 8.10 -3.02 -17.79
CA LYS A 122 7.63 -4.40 -17.98
C LYS A 122 8.39 -5.32 -17.03
N ASN A 123 7.69 -6.28 -16.43
CA ASN A 123 8.20 -7.19 -15.41
C ASN A 123 8.54 -6.54 -14.06
N SER A 124 8.08 -5.31 -13.77
CA SER A 124 8.16 -4.77 -12.42
C SER A 124 7.50 -5.71 -11.42
N LYS A 125 8.19 -5.92 -10.30
CA LYS A 125 7.81 -6.88 -9.26
C LYS A 125 6.95 -6.20 -8.19
N PHE A 126 5.79 -6.76 -7.92
CA PHE A 126 4.86 -6.29 -6.91
C PHE A 126 4.62 -7.34 -5.83
N VAL A 127 4.53 -6.88 -4.58
CA VAL A 127 3.94 -7.69 -3.51
C VAL A 127 2.47 -7.31 -3.41
N VAL A 128 1.59 -8.26 -3.70
CA VAL A 128 0.15 -8.08 -3.70
C VAL A 128 -0.43 -8.64 -2.40
N ILE A 129 -1.23 -7.84 -1.73
CA ILE A 129 -1.91 -8.18 -0.48
C ILE A 129 -3.40 -8.08 -0.72
N SER A 130 -4.09 -9.20 -0.54
CA SER A 130 -5.54 -9.29 -0.80
C SER A 130 -6.23 -10.20 0.19
N GLY A 131 -7.53 -10.03 0.37
CA GLY A 131 -8.40 -11.03 0.98
C GLY A 131 -8.89 -11.98 -0.11
N VAL A 132 -8.55 -13.25 -0.02
CA VAL A 132 -9.00 -14.31 -0.94
C VAL A 132 -10.22 -15.02 -0.37
N PHE A 133 -10.18 -15.33 0.93
CA PHE A 133 -11.23 -16.06 1.63
C PHE A 133 -12.03 -15.18 2.61
N SER A 134 -11.53 -14.00 2.92
CA SER A 134 -12.16 -13.05 3.83
C SER A 134 -12.53 -11.75 3.12
N ASP A 135 -13.80 -11.37 3.20
CA ASP A 135 -14.26 -10.09 2.69
C ASP A 135 -13.84 -8.90 3.58
N ILE A 136 -13.34 -9.18 4.78
CA ILE A 136 -13.07 -8.16 5.80
C ILE A 136 -11.59 -7.82 5.89
N TYR A 137 -10.70 -8.84 5.79
CA TYR A 137 -9.27 -8.67 6.02
C TYR A 137 -8.44 -9.33 4.92
N ALA A 138 -7.20 -8.85 4.76
CA ALA A 138 -6.23 -9.52 3.91
C ALA A 138 -5.81 -10.85 4.53
N ASP A 139 -5.77 -11.90 3.73
CA ASP A 139 -5.41 -13.26 4.12
C ASP A 139 -4.35 -13.88 3.21
N ALA A 140 -3.95 -13.17 2.15
CA ALA A 140 -2.97 -13.65 1.19
C ALA A 140 -1.92 -12.60 0.85
N ILE A 141 -0.67 -13.05 0.75
CA ILE A 141 0.46 -12.31 0.22
C ILE A 141 0.96 -13.05 -1.03
N GLN A 142 1.08 -12.34 -2.13
CA GLN A 142 1.50 -12.89 -3.42
C GLN A 142 2.62 -12.04 -4.02
N VAL A 143 3.54 -12.67 -4.74
CA VAL A 143 4.51 -11.95 -5.58
C VAL A 143 4.04 -12.03 -7.02
N ARG A 144 3.87 -10.87 -7.66
CA ARG A 144 3.36 -10.75 -9.01
C ARG A 144 4.27 -9.85 -9.86
N PHE A 145 4.20 -10.04 -11.16
CA PHE A 145 4.95 -9.23 -12.13
C PHE A 145 3.98 -8.48 -13.03
N LEU A 146 4.28 -7.22 -13.27
CA LEU A 146 3.54 -6.37 -14.18
C LEU A 146 3.90 -6.75 -15.63
N ASN A 147 2.97 -7.35 -16.35
CA ASN A 147 3.15 -7.78 -17.75
C ASN A 147 2.92 -6.63 -18.74
#